data_c292add38ba55a08c88bcbe390b027b6
#
_entry.id   c292add38ba55a08c88bcbe390b027b6
#
_cell.length_a   1.000
_cell.length_b   1.000
_cell.length_c   1.000
_cell.angle_alpha   90.00
_cell.angle_beta   90.00
_cell.angle_gamma   90.00
#
_symmetry.space_group_name_H-M   'P 1'
#
loop_
_entity.id
_entity.type
_entity.pdbx_description
1 polymer ?
#
loop_
_entity_poly.entity_id
_entity_poly.type
_entity_poly.pdbx_seq_one_letter_code
_entity_poly.pdbx_strand_id
1 'polypeptide(L)'
;REAKVAYLSQMHGEVFREKKTVLANFEDAGFEKDADIIEYLKTYGFEEELAYNRVENLSGGEKNLLQLAKISRMDADLLLLDEPNSHLDTYSQLALEASIEKYQGAVLMVSHDFYTVANCMDYVLYVEDKKLRKMSIRKFRKMIYADHFDKDYLELEQKKKETENRIAFLLQAGKFEDARKYCEELETMIDRM
;
A
#
# COMPACT_ATOMS: atom_id res chain seq x y z
N ARG A 1 -8.37 -6.33 27.45
CA ARG A 1 -8.85 -6.56 26.07
C ARG A 1 -7.72 -7.23 25.34
N GLU A 2 -7.96 -8.37 24.71
CA GLU A 2 -6.97 -8.98 23.82
C GLU A 2 -6.86 -8.13 22.54
N ALA A 3 -5.62 -7.87 22.09
CA ALA A 3 -5.39 -7.14 20.87
C ALA A 3 -5.75 -8.01 19.65
N LYS A 4 -6.53 -7.45 18.74
CA LYS A 4 -6.86 -8.09 17.47
C LYS A 4 -5.73 -7.82 16.47
N VAL A 5 -5.18 -8.87 15.90
CA VAL A 5 -4.08 -8.78 14.92
C VAL A 5 -4.58 -9.24 13.55
N ALA A 6 -4.33 -8.45 12.54
CA ALA A 6 -4.54 -8.82 11.14
C ALA A 6 -3.19 -8.96 10.43
N TYR A 7 -3.05 -9.97 9.58
CA TYR A 7 -1.81 -10.28 8.88
C TYR A 7 -2.02 -10.29 7.37
N LEU A 8 -1.23 -9.51 6.66
CA LEU A 8 -1.11 -9.56 5.21
C LEU A 8 0.05 -10.47 4.86
N SER A 9 -0.28 -11.66 4.38
CA SER A 9 0.67 -12.69 3.96
C SER A 9 0.90 -12.63 2.45
N GLN A 10 2.10 -12.98 2.01
CA GLN A 10 2.36 -13.28 0.60
C GLN A 10 1.58 -14.51 0.09
N MET A 11 1.06 -15.35 1.00
CA MET A 11 0.25 -16.52 0.68
C MET A 11 -1.24 -16.17 0.59
N HIS A 12 -1.69 -15.66 -0.54
CA HIS A 12 -3.06 -15.20 -0.76
C HIS A 12 -4.12 -16.29 -0.56
N GLY A 13 -3.78 -17.54 -0.83
CA GLY A 13 -4.69 -18.69 -0.68
C GLY A 13 -5.14 -18.98 0.75
N GLU A 14 -4.46 -18.46 1.76
CA GLU A 14 -4.87 -18.56 3.16
C GLU A 14 -5.96 -17.55 3.54
N VAL A 15 -6.05 -16.43 2.79
CA VAL A 15 -6.93 -15.30 3.10
C VAL A 15 -8.20 -15.33 2.25
N PHE A 16 -8.11 -15.85 1.02
CA PHE A 16 -9.20 -15.86 0.07
C PHE A 16 -9.62 -17.27 -0.34
N ARG A 17 -10.92 -17.40 -0.58
CA ARG A 17 -11.49 -18.51 -1.34
C ARG A 17 -11.22 -18.23 -2.82
N GLU A 18 -10.06 -18.59 -3.35
CA GLU A 18 -9.58 -18.19 -4.68
C GLU A 18 -10.54 -18.51 -5.83
N LYS A 19 -11.29 -19.63 -5.74
CA LYS A 19 -12.31 -20.03 -6.72
C LYS A 19 -13.62 -19.24 -6.63
N LYS A 20 -13.77 -18.39 -5.61
CA LYS A 20 -14.91 -17.50 -5.45
C LYS A 20 -14.62 -16.14 -6.07
N THR A 21 -15.69 -15.40 -6.38
CA THR A 21 -15.56 -14.00 -6.84
C THR A 21 -15.01 -13.10 -5.73
N VAL A 22 -14.50 -11.94 -6.13
CA VAL A 22 -14.09 -10.92 -5.18
C VAL A 22 -15.24 -10.55 -4.26
N LEU A 23 -16.43 -10.28 -4.80
CA LEU A 23 -17.66 -10.00 -4.02
C LEU A 23 -17.92 -11.08 -2.96
N ALA A 24 -17.92 -12.35 -3.37
CA ALA A 24 -18.19 -13.48 -2.46
C ALA A 24 -17.13 -13.62 -1.34
N ASN A 25 -15.94 -13.05 -1.51
CA ASN A 25 -14.92 -13.00 -0.48
C ASN A 25 -15.13 -11.85 0.52
N PHE A 26 -16.06 -10.91 0.24
CA PHE A 26 -16.38 -9.80 1.11
C PHE A 26 -17.77 -9.90 1.78
N GLU A 27 -18.54 -10.97 1.52
CA GLU A 27 -19.85 -11.21 2.15
C GLU A 27 -19.76 -11.16 3.69
N ASP A 28 -18.66 -11.66 4.26
CA ASP A 28 -18.45 -11.70 5.72
C ASP A 28 -17.80 -10.40 6.28
N ALA A 29 -17.56 -9.38 5.43
CA ALA A 29 -16.85 -8.16 5.82
C ALA A 29 -17.77 -7.04 6.36
N GLY A 30 -19.04 -7.36 6.65
CA GLY A 30 -19.99 -6.45 7.29
C GLY A 30 -20.61 -5.41 6.35
N PHE A 31 -20.70 -5.70 5.08
CA PHE A 31 -21.46 -4.93 4.09
C PHE A 31 -22.90 -5.43 4.01
N GLU A 32 -23.83 -4.51 3.79
CA GLU A 32 -25.26 -4.87 3.65
C GLU A 32 -25.64 -5.23 2.22
N LYS A 33 -24.91 -4.66 1.22
CA LYS A 33 -25.21 -4.82 -0.21
C LYS A 33 -23.92 -4.96 -1.01
N ASP A 34 -24.01 -5.67 -2.13
CA ASP A 34 -22.91 -5.81 -3.10
C ASP A 34 -22.44 -4.46 -3.66
N ALA A 35 -23.35 -3.50 -3.84
CA ALA A 35 -23.01 -2.15 -4.29
C ALA A 35 -22.06 -1.44 -3.31
N ASP A 36 -22.22 -1.64 -2.01
CA ASP A 36 -21.39 -1.05 -0.96
C ASP A 36 -19.99 -1.66 -0.99
N ILE A 37 -19.88 -2.97 -1.31
CA ILE A 37 -18.59 -3.66 -1.50
C ILE A 37 -17.87 -3.07 -2.73
N ILE A 38 -18.58 -2.88 -3.84
CA ILE A 38 -18.03 -2.32 -5.08
C ILE A 38 -17.52 -0.90 -4.84
N GLU A 39 -18.32 -0.05 -4.20
CA GLU A 39 -17.91 1.32 -3.87
C GLU A 39 -16.69 1.35 -2.96
N TYR A 40 -16.66 0.47 -1.95
CA TYR A 40 -15.51 0.33 -1.08
C TYR A 40 -14.26 -0.12 -1.85
N LEU A 41 -14.35 -1.12 -2.71
CA LEU A 41 -13.24 -1.62 -3.52
C LEU A 41 -12.72 -0.57 -4.52
N LYS A 42 -13.58 0.29 -5.03
CA LYS A 42 -13.17 1.44 -5.87
C LYS A 42 -12.19 2.38 -5.14
N THR A 43 -12.28 2.48 -3.81
CA THR A 43 -11.32 3.29 -3.03
C THR A 43 -9.90 2.71 -3.01
N TYR A 44 -9.75 1.42 -3.36
CA TYR A 44 -8.48 0.71 -3.53
C TYR A 44 -8.08 0.57 -5.01
N GLY A 45 -8.76 1.25 -5.92
CA GLY A 45 -8.45 1.23 -7.34
C GLY A 45 -9.04 0.04 -8.13
N PHE A 46 -9.95 -0.73 -7.54
CA PHE A 46 -10.65 -1.79 -8.27
C PHE A 46 -11.75 -1.23 -9.16
N GLU A 47 -11.76 -1.62 -10.41
CA GLU A 47 -12.88 -1.39 -11.31
C GLU A 47 -14.04 -2.36 -10.99
N GLU A 48 -15.26 -1.95 -11.33
CA GLU A 48 -16.47 -2.71 -11.01
C GLU A 48 -16.46 -4.13 -11.59
N GLU A 49 -15.91 -4.30 -12.78
CA GLU A 49 -15.82 -5.57 -13.48
C GLU A 49 -14.97 -6.58 -12.69
N LEU A 50 -13.93 -6.11 -11.99
CA LEU A 50 -13.06 -6.97 -11.18
C LEU A 50 -13.79 -7.57 -9.97
N ALA A 51 -14.84 -6.91 -9.48
CA ALA A 51 -15.63 -7.41 -8.35
C ALA A 51 -16.30 -8.76 -8.65
N TYR A 52 -16.62 -9.02 -9.91
CA TYR A 52 -17.24 -10.26 -10.39
C TYR A 52 -16.24 -11.33 -10.82
N ASN A 53 -14.95 -10.98 -10.92
CA ASN A 53 -13.92 -11.94 -11.26
C ASN A 53 -13.61 -12.86 -10.08
N ARG A 54 -13.13 -14.08 -10.39
CA ARG A 54 -12.59 -14.98 -9.37
C ARG A 54 -11.24 -14.48 -8.91
N VAL A 55 -10.96 -14.62 -7.62
CA VAL A 55 -9.69 -14.17 -7.04
C VAL A 55 -8.48 -14.88 -7.68
N GLU A 56 -8.63 -16.13 -8.12
CA GLU A 56 -7.56 -16.86 -8.84
C GLU A 56 -7.10 -16.16 -10.13
N ASN A 57 -7.97 -15.36 -10.77
CA ASN A 57 -7.69 -14.65 -12.03
C ASN A 57 -7.06 -13.27 -11.83
N LEU A 58 -6.95 -12.80 -10.60
CA LEU A 58 -6.33 -11.53 -10.28
C LEU A 58 -4.80 -11.64 -10.35
N SER A 59 -4.14 -10.56 -10.74
CA SER A 59 -2.68 -10.40 -10.63
C SER A 59 -2.23 -10.44 -9.16
N GLY A 60 -0.93 -10.65 -8.92
CA GLY A 60 -0.36 -10.61 -7.58
C GLY A 60 -0.59 -9.28 -6.88
N GLY A 61 -0.44 -8.17 -7.61
CA GLY A 61 -0.70 -6.82 -7.09
C GLY A 61 -2.15 -6.60 -6.69
N GLU A 62 -3.10 -6.98 -7.56
CA GLU A 62 -4.53 -6.90 -7.26
C GLU A 62 -4.89 -7.76 -6.04
N LYS A 63 -4.30 -8.96 -5.89
CA LYS A 63 -4.50 -9.80 -4.72
C LYS A 63 -3.98 -9.14 -3.44
N ASN A 64 -2.82 -8.47 -3.48
CA ASN A 64 -2.28 -7.74 -2.34
C ASN A 64 -3.20 -6.59 -1.92
N LEU A 65 -3.66 -5.77 -2.88
CA LEU A 65 -4.60 -4.69 -2.60
C LEU A 65 -5.94 -5.20 -2.07
N LEU A 66 -6.43 -6.31 -2.64
CA LEU A 66 -7.66 -6.94 -2.17
C LEU A 66 -7.53 -7.44 -0.74
N GLN A 67 -6.39 -8.03 -0.40
CA GLN A 67 -6.10 -8.47 0.96
C GLN A 67 -6.03 -7.29 1.92
N LEU A 68 -5.37 -6.20 1.54
CA LEU A 68 -5.34 -4.97 2.32
C LEU A 68 -6.74 -4.41 2.53
N ALA A 69 -7.56 -4.33 1.47
CA ALA A 69 -8.95 -3.91 1.57
C ALA A 69 -9.75 -4.77 2.57
N LYS A 70 -9.55 -6.10 2.53
CA LYS A 70 -10.22 -7.01 3.44
C LYS A 70 -9.80 -6.80 4.90
N ILE A 71 -8.49 -6.74 5.17
CA ILE A 71 -8.00 -6.57 6.54
C ILE A 71 -8.28 -5.18 7.12
N SER A 72 -8.37 -4.15 6.28
CA SER A 72 -8.74 -2.79 6.71
C SER A 72 -10.20 -2.70 7.21
N ARG A 73 -11.05 -3.64 6.83
CA ARG A 73 -12.41 -3.78 7.39
C ARG A 73 -12.45 -4.57 8.69
N MET A 74 -11.40 -5.30 8.99
CA MET A 74 -11.28 -5.97 10.27
C MET A 74 -10.90 -4.90 11.32
N ASP A 75 -11.70 -4.72 12.35
CA ASP A 75 -11.42 -3.81 13.48
C ASP A 75 -10.19 -4.37 14.25
N ALA A 76 -9.02 -4.27 13.64
CA ALA A 76 -7.76 -4.76 14.16
C ALA A 76 -7.02 -3.66 14.92
N ASP A 77 -6.34 -4.02 16.00
CA ASP A 77 -5.49 -3.09 16.77
C ASP A 77 -4.06 -3.03 16.18
N LEU A 78 -3.65 -4.09 15.46
CA LEU A 78 -2.33 -4.22 14.84
C LEU A 78 -2.43 -4.87 13.46
N LEU A 79 -1.82 -4.23 12.46
CA LEU A 79 -1.55 -4.82 11.14
C LEU A 79 -0.10 -5.33 11.08
N LEU A 80 0.05 -6.58 10.66
CA LEU A 80 1.33 -7.16 10.27
C LEU A 80 1.37 -7.25 8.75
N LEU A 81 2.30 -6.54 8.12
CA LEU A 81 2.44 -6.48 6.67
C LEU A 81 3.80 -7.05 6.27
N ASP A 82 3.79 -8.12 5.47
CA ASP A 82 5.00 -8.78 4.99
C ASP A 82 5.17 -8.52 3.49
N GLU A 83 6.12 -7.65 3.14
CA GLU A 83 6.40 -7.20 1.78
C GLU A 83 5.13 -6.78 1.00
N PRO A 84 4.30 -5.88 1.56
CA PRO A 84 2.98 -5.57 1.00
C PRO A 84 3.03 -4.89 -0.36
N ASN A 85 4.16 -4.28 -0.71
CA ASN A 85 4.42 -3.59 -1.98
C ASN A 85 4.97 -4.52 -3.08
N SER A 86 5.22 -5.80 -2.80
CA SER A 86 5.71 -6.75 -3.80
C SER A 86 4.74 -6.89 -4.97
N HIS A 87 5.26 -6.73 -6.20
CA HIS A 87 4.50 -6.83 -7.46
C HIS A 87 3.41 -5.77 -7.67
N LEU A 88 3.41 -4.67 -6.90
CA LEU A 88 2.54 -3.53 -7.15
C LEU A 88 3.12 -2.65 -8.24
N ASP A 89 2.24 -2.15 -9.13
CA ASP A 89 2.54 -1.00 -9.96
C ASP A 89 2.54 0.30 -9.12
N THR A 90 3.02 1.38 -9.70
CA THR A 90 3.13 2.67 -9.00
C THR A 90 1.79 3.16 -8.45
N TYR A 91 0.69 2.98 -9.20
CA TYR A 91 -0.63 3.38 -8.75
C TYR A 91 -1.09 2.58 -7.54
N SER A 92 -0.94 1.26 -7.59
CA SER A 92 -1.27 0.34 -6.51
C SER A 92 -0.42 0.58 -5.26
N GLN A 93 0.85 0.93 -5.44
CA GLN A 93 1.76 1.29 -4.35
C GLN A 93 1.29 2.57 -3.63
N LEU A 94 0.91 3.62 -4.37
CA LEU A 94 0.36 4.84 -3.78
C LEU A 94 -0.95 4.59 -3.03
N ALA A 95 -1.81 3.72 -3.55
CA ALA A 95 -3.04 3.32 -2.87
C ALA A 95 -2.76 2.56 -1.58
N LEU A 96 -1.75 1.68 -1.56
CA LEU A 96 -1.26 1.00 -0.36
C LEU A 96 -0.77 2.01 0.68
N GLU A 97 0.13 2.92 0.29
CA GLU A 97 0.70 3.94 1.17
C GLU A 97 -0.40 4.82 1.80
N ALA A 98 -1.34 5.31 0.98
CA ALA A 98 -2.47 6.09 1.45
C ALA A 98 -3.39 5.32 2.41
N SER A 99 -3.52 4.02 2.23
CA SER A 99 -4.33 3.16 3.11
C SER A 99 -3.64 2.93 4.47
N ILE A 100 -2.32 2.73 4.46
CA ILE A 100 -1.51 2.61 5.68
C ILE A 100 -1.55 3.92 6.48
N GLU A 101 -1.41 5.06 5.82
CA GLU A 101 -1.42 6.38 6.46
C GLU A 101 -2.76 6.69 7.17
N LYS A 102 -3.87 6.25 6.59
CA LYS A 102 -5.22 6.43 7.16
C LYS A 102 -5.55 5.45 8.28
N TYR A 103 -4.77 4.38 8.42
CA TYR A 103 -5.05 3.36 9.41
C TYR A 103 -4.82 3.89 10.84
N GLN A 104 -5.79 3.65 11.73
CA GLN A 104 -5.78 4.20 13.09
C GLN A 104 -5.10 3.30 14.14
N GLY A 105 -4.82 2.04 13.79
CA GLY A 105 -4.13 1.08 14.64
C GLY A 105 -2.59 1.14 14.47
N ALA A 106 -1.90 0.23 15.13
CA ALA A 106 -0.48 0.04 14.93
C ALA A 106 -0.20 -0.74 13.65
N VAL A 107 0.90 -0.41 12.96
CA VAL A 107 1.37 -1.14 11.77
C VAL A 107 2.80 -1.61 12.02
N LEU A 108 3.04 -2.90 11.82
CA LEU A 108 4.38 -3.47 11.76
C LEU A 108 4.58 -4.04 10.34
N MET A 109 5.47 -3.43 9.58
CA MET A 109 5.74 -3.77 8.20
C MET A 109 7.17 -4.27 8.02
N VAL A 110 7.32 -5.35 7.27
CA VAL A 110 8.60 -5.77 6.69
C VAL A 110 8.59 -5.35 5.23
N SER A 111 9.58 -4.60 4.81
CA SER A 111 9.78 -4.20 3.41
C SER A 111 11.26 -3.94 3.14
N HIS A 112 11.68 -4.23 1.92
CA HIS A 112 12.97 -3.84 1.38
C HIS A 112 12.91 -2.54 0.57
N ASP A 113 11.72 -1.98 0.37
CA ASP A 113 11.51 -0.70 -0.28
C ASP A 113 11.67 0.45 0.72
N PHE A 114 12.79 1.16 0.61
CA PHE A 114 13.11 2.28 1.47
C PHE A 114 12.11 3.44 1.36
N TYR A 115 11.48 3.62 0.20
CA TYR A 115 10.52 4.71 -0.02
C TYR A 115 9.24 4.45 0.73
N THR A 116 8.65 3.28 0.58
CA THR A 116 7.46 2.89 1.35
C THR A 116 7.73 2.98 2.85
N VAL A 117 8.88 2.47 3.34
CA VAL A 117 9.26 2.60 4.75
C VAL A 117 9.38 4.07 5.16
N ALA A 118 10.05 4.89 4.35
CA ALA A 118 10.26 6.31 4.64
C ALA A 118 8.96 7.13 4.62
N ASN A 119 7.99 6.76 3.79
CA ASN A 119 6.72 7.48 3.66
C ASN A 119 5.70 7.09 4.73
N CYS A 120 5.60 5.80 5.06
CA CYS A 120 4.49 5.28 5.85
C CYS A 120 4.82 5.06 7.33
N MET A 121 6.12 4.97 7.71
CA MET A 121 6.51 4.53 9.05
C MET A 121 7.04 5.67 9.92
N ASP A 122 6.82 5.58 11.23
CA ASP A 122 7.38 6.51 12.22
C ASP A 122 8.77 6.09 12.68
N TYR A 123 9.03 4.78 12.67
CA TYR A 123 10.25 4.17 13.19
C TYR A 123 10.67 2.98 12.32
N VAL A 124 11.98 2.76 12.29
CA VAL A 124 12.59 1.57 11.69
C VAL A 124 13.18 0.70 12.80
N LEU A 125 12.87 -0.60 12.75
CA LEU A 125 13.56 -1.61 13.53
C LEU A 125 14.56 -2.31 12.62
N TYR A 126 15.82 -2.34 13.00
CA TYR A 126 16.87 -3.01 12.23
C TYR A 126 17.73 -3.89 13.13
N VAL A 127 18.28 -4.93 12.54
CA VAL A 127 19.16 -5.87 13.25
C VAL A 127 20.60 -5.54 12.91
N GLU A 128 21.38 -5.22 13.94
CA GLU A 128 22.82 -4.99 13.86
C GLU A 128 23.51 -5.77 15.00
N ASP A 129 24.57 -6.51 14.69
CA ASP A 129 25.31 -7.35 15.64
C ASP A 129 24.40 -8.29 16.47
N LYS A 130 23.42 -8.89 15.84
CA LYS A 130 22.39 -9.77 16.45
C LYS A 130 21.54 -9.07 17.53
N LYS A 131 21.48 -7.74 17.52
CA LYS A 131 20.66 -6.93 18.43
C LYS A 131 19.64 -6.14 17.62
N LEU A 132 18.42 -6.12 18.12
CA LEU A 132 17.36 -5.28 17.56
C LEU A 132 17.58 -3.84 18.04
N ARG A 133 17.64 -2.92 17.10
CA ARG A 133 17.76 -1.47 17.36
C ARG A 133 16.60 -0.73 16.76
N LYS A 134 16.19 0.37 17.40
CA LYS A 134 15.13 1.26 16.95
C LYS A 134 15.72 2.58 16.49
N MET A 135 15.27 3.05 15.33
CA MET A 135 15.66 4.34 14.75
C MET A 135 14.41 5.12 14.35
N SER A 136 14.39 6.45 14.58
CA SER A 136 13.32 7.30 14.04
C SER A 136 13.43 7.39 12.53
N ILE A 137 12.29 7.54 11.85
CA ILE A 137 12.26 7.68 10.38
C ILE A 137 13.09 8.87 9.90
N ARG A 138 13.11 9.97 10.65
CA ARG A 138 13.93 11.15 10.33
C ARG A 138 15.43 10.82 10.28
N LYS A 139 15.91 9.98 11.21
CA LYS A 139 17.32 9.54 11.24
C LYS A 139 17.59 8.56 10.10
N PHE A 140 16.66 7.65 9.86
CA PHE A 140 16.73 6.68 8.77
C PHE A 140 16.84 7.39 7.42
N ARG A 141 15.95 8.34 7.13
CA ARG A 141 16.02 9.16 5.90
C ARG A 141 17.39 9.81 5.74
N LYS A 142 17.90 10.48 6.78
CA LYS A 142 19.22 11.13 6.73
C LYS A 142 20.35 10.15 6.42
N MET A 143 20.28 8.94 6.98
CA MET A 143 21.32 7.92 6.78
C MET A 143 21.28 7.42 5.32
N ILE A 144 20.12 7.08 4.81
CA ILE A 144 19.95 6.61 3.43
C ILE A 144 20.36 7.70 2.43
N TYR A 145 19.94 8.97 2.67
CA TYR A 145 20.29 10.08 1.79
C TYR A 145 21.78 10.46 1.84
N ALA A 146 22.44 10.34 2.98
CA ALA A 146 23.86 10.65 3.09
C ALA A 146 24.76 9.64 2.36
N ASP A 147 24.33 8.38 2.30
CA ASP A 147 25.14 7.29 1.75
C ASP A 147 24.93 7.09 0.23
N HIS A 148 23.84 7.60 -0.34
CA HIS A 148 23.41 7.21 -1.69
C HIS A 148 23.17 8.38 -2.65
N PHE A 149 23.18 9.68 -2.21
CA PHE A 149 22.62 10.72 -3.06
C PHE A 149 23.40 12.03 -3.17
N ASP A 150 23.68 12.38 -4.43
CA ASP A 150 24.16 13.68 -4.87
C ASP A 150 22.99 14.73 -4.83
N LYS A 151 23.31 16.03 -4.99
CA LYS A 151 22.32 17.14 -4.99
C LYS A 151 21.19 16.94 -5.99
N ASP A 152 21.51 16.41 -7.16
CA ASP A 152 20.55 16.18 -8.24
C ASP A 152 19.46 15.17 -7.84
N TYR A 153 19.78 14.21 -7.00
CA TYR A 153 18.83 13.25 -6.49
C TYR A 153 17.83 13.87 -5.50
N LEU A 154 18.27 14.75 -4.62
CA LEU A 154 17.38 15.44 -3.66
C LEU A 154 16.34 16.32 -4.40
N GLU A 155 16.74 16.96 -5.52
CA GLU A 155 15.81 17.71 -6.36
C GLU A 155 14.81 16.77 -7.07
N LEU A 156 15.26 15.61 -7.50
CA LEU A 156 14.41 14.61 -8.15
C LEU A 156 13.38 14.04 -7.16
N GLU A 157 13.81 13.79 -5.92
CA GLU A 157 12.93 13.29 -4.87
C GLU A 157 11.89 14.34 -4.42
N GLN A 158 12.27 15.60 -4.38
CA GLN A 158 11.32 16.67 -4.12
C GLN A 158 10.26 16.75 -5.22
N LYS A 159 10.66 16.67 -6.48
CA LYS A 159 9.74 16.61 -7.63
C LYS A 159 8.84 15.38 -7.58
N LYS A 160 9.40 14.22 -7.24
CA LYS A 160 8.65 12.99 -7.04
C LYS A 160 7.52 13.22 -6.02
N LYS A 161 7.83 13.73 -4.85
CA LYS A 161 6.86 14.00 -3.79
C LYS A 161 5.79 15.04 -4.18
N GLU A 162 6.17 16.06 -4.94
CA GLU A 162 5.22 17.03 -5.49
C GLU A 162 4.26 16.39 -6.48
N THR A 163 4.77 15.48 -7.32
CA THR A 163 3.97 14.71 -8.29
C THR A 163 3.03 13.73 -7.59
N GLU A 164 3.50 13.01 -6.58
CA GLU A 164 2.68 12.12 -5.73
C GLU A 164 1.52 12.89 -5.06
N ASN A 165 1.81 14.04 -4.47
CA ASN A 165 0.78 14.91 -3.87
C ASN A 165 -0.24 15.39 -4.92
N ARG A 166 0.23 15.67 -6.15
CA ARG A 166 -0.64 16.07 -7.25
C ARG A 166 -1.55 14.95 -7.69
N ILE A 167 -1.03 13.74 -7.80
CA ILE A 167 -1.81 12.53 -8.10
C ILE A 167 -2.88 12.32 -7.02
N ALA A 168 -2.50 12.35 -5.74
CA ALA A 168 -3.43 12.18 -4.63
C ALA A 168 -4.56 13.23 -4.66
N PHE A 169 -4.23 14.49 -4.93
CA PHE A 169 -5.22 15.56 -5.08
C PHE A 169 -6.18 15.31 -6.25
N LEU A 170 -5.65 14.90 -7.41
CA LEU A 170 -6.46 14.62 -8.61
C LEU A 170 -7.39 13.42 -8.41
N LEU A 171 -6.92 12.37 -7.73
CA LEU A 171 -7.73 11.22 -7.36
C LEU A 171 -8.89 11.61 -6.43
N GLN A 172 -8.61 12.41 -5.40
CA GLN A 172 -9.65 12.93 -4.50
C GLN A 172 -10.67 13.82 -5.22
N ALA A 173 -10.24 14.51 -6.27
CA ALA A 173 -11.09 15.35 -7.10
C ALA A 173 -11.85 14.58 -8.21
N GLY A 174 -11.70 13.26 -8.30
CA GLY A 174 -12.32 12.40 -9.33
C GLY A 174 -11.75 12.60 -10.75
N LYS A 175 -10.56 13.19 -10.88
CA LYS A 175 -9.90 13.48 -12.16
C LYS A 175 -8.91 12.38 -12.54
N PHE A 176 -9.43 11.19 -12.81
CA PHE A 176 -8.63 9.98 -13.02
C PHE A 176 -7.71 10.05 -14.26
N GLU A 177 -8.18 10.60 -15.37
CA GLU A 177 -7.37 10.78 -16.59
C GLU A 177 -6.16 11.69 -16.37
N ASP A 178 -6.35 12.78 -15.62
CA ASP A 178 -5.25 13.69 -15.28
C ASP A 178 -4.27 13.02 -14.31
N ALA A 179 -4.76 12.27 -13.34
CA ALA A 179 -3.93 11.52 -12.40
C ALA A 179 -3.06 10.50 -13.13
N ARG A 180 -3.59 9.79 -14.12
CA ARG A 180 -2.86 8.79 -14.91
C ARG A 180 -1.65 9.38 -15.64
N LYS A 181 -1.79 10.58 -16.21
CA LYS A 181 -0.66 11.28 -16.86
C LYS A 181 0.49 11.56 -15.89
N TYR A 182 0.16 11.97 -14.66
CA TYR A 182 1.18 12.20 -13.63
C TYR A 182 1.79 10.90 -13.11
N CYS A 183 1.07 9.77 -13.15
CA CYS A 183 1.65 8.45 -12.85
C CYS A 183 2.73 8.06 -13.88
N GLU A 184 2.48 8.27 -15.17
CA GLU A 184 3.46 8.01 -16.24
C GLU A 184 4.70 8.91 -16.08
N GLU A 185 4.51 10.18 -15.70
CA GLU A 185 5.61 11.10 -15.39
C GLU A 185 6.41 10.63 -14.16
N LEU A 186 5.73 10.15 -13.13
CA LEU A 186 6.32 9.61 -11.92
C LEU A 186 7.16 8.35 -12.19
N GLU A 187 6.66 7.42 -13.01
CA GLU A 187 7.41 6.23 -13.44
C GLU A 187 8.71 6.62 -14.15
N THR A 188 8.64 7.59 -15.07
CA THR A 188 9.82 8.10 -15.77
C THR A 188 10.85 8.73 -14.82
N MET A 189 10.42 9.34 -13.73
CA MET A 189 11.30 9.89 -12.70
C MET A 189 11.95 8.79 -11.87
N ILE A 190 11.20 7.75 -11.51
CA ILE A 190 11.69 6.59 -10.73
C ILE A 190 12.77 5.85 -11.51
N ASP A 191 12.59 5.67 -12.82
CA ASP A 191 13.58 5.01 -13.68
C ASP A 191 14.90 5.78 -13.81
N ARG A 192 14.90 7.07 -13.48
CA ARG A 192 16.09 7.94 -13.48
C ARG A 192 16.77 8.04 -12.11
N MET A 193 16.14 7.52 -11.10
CA MET A 193 16.65 7.50 -9.72
C MET A 193 17.45 6.24 -9.46
#